data_b3a8420fe214997c787ebf297beb1b7f
#
_entry.id   b3a8420fe214997c787ebf297beb1b7f
#
_cell.length_a   1.000
_cell.length_b   1.000
_cell.length_c   1.000
_cell.angle_alpha   90.00
_cell.angle_beta   90.00
_cell.angle_gamma   90.00
#
_symmetry.space_group_name_H-M   'P 1'
#
loop_
_entity.id
_entity.type
_entity.pdbx_description
1 polymer ?
#
loop_
_entity_poly.entity_id
_entity_poly.type
_entity_poly.pdbx_seq_one_letter_code
_entity_poly.pdbx_strand_id
1 'polypeptide(L)'
;TLFVDQNIVDAPIEAIVPPAPGAGRGGGGAGGGAAAPIQATKIADHVWYSGGSTMFEFDDHLTMFEAYGGDARVQALVTLANGLVPGKRLTQLIVSHHHFDHSAGVRAAVAAGLTLISRRGNEGIFREMTSRPAMQFPDALGRNPQPLKFIPVDDHLKLKDGTNEVDIYHVIGNNHMADAVFAHVPASSLLVEGDLTTQNWDYAWWGGSYMDNIEFRKIKVVTNLAVHATQPFPIAEVVTAIEKQVRGAQDMCARAAA
;
A
#
# COMPACT_ATOMS: atom_id res chain seq x y z
N THR A 1 2.43 2.34 -30.66
CA THR A 1 3.50 3.26 -31.10
C THR A 1 4.04 3.95 -29.84
N LEU A 2 5.23 3.56 -29.38
CA LEU A 2 5.93 4.24 -28.31
C LEU A 2 6.43 5.57 -28.87
N PHE A 3 5.93 6.69 -28.38
CA PHE A 3 6.53 7.99 -28.63
C PHE A 3 7.77 8.11 -27.71
N VAL A 4 8.95 7.83 -28.25
CA VAL A 4 10.22 8.17 -27.62
C VAL A 4 10.53 9.60 -28.04
N ASP A 5 10.68 10.51 -27.09
CA ASP A 5 11.15 11.86 -27.38
C ASP A 5 12.61 11.77 -27.85
N GLN A 6 12.83 12.03 -29.15
CA GLN A 6 14.14 11.94 -29.79
C GLN A 6 15.17 12.84 -29.10
N ASN A 7 14.73 13.96 -28.51
CA ASN A 7 15.62 14.89 -27.80
C ASN A 7 16.20 14.30 -26.51
N ILE A 8 15.56 13.30 -25.90
CA ILE A 8 16.08 12.60 -24.73
C ILE A 8 17.12 11.56 -25.13
N VAL A 9 16.94 10.92 -26.30
CA VAL A 9 17.82 9.85 -26.79
C VAL A 9 19.15 10.42 -27.26
N ASP A 10 19.14 11.60 -27.87
CA ASP A 10 20.33 12.26 -28.45
C ASP A 10 21.06 13.18 -27.47
N ALA A 11 20.54 13.35 -26.24
CA ALA A 11 21.22 14.15 -25.22
C ALA A 11 22.50 13.44 -24.75
N PRO A 12 23.68 14.14 -24.74
CA PRO A 12 24.90 13.58 -24.15
C PRO A 12 24.67 13.18 -22.70
N ILE A 13 25.14 11.99 -22.30
CA ILE A 13 25.00 11.49 -20.90
C ILE A 13 25.52 12.51 -19.88
N GLU A 14 26.54 13.30 -20.24
CA GLU A 14 27.08 14.37 -19.41
C GLU A 14 26.13 15.55 -19.18
N ALA A 15 25.07 15.66 -20.00
CA ALA A 15 24.03 16.69 -19.83
C ALA A 15 22.97 16.29 -18.79
N ILE A 16 22.95 15.03 -18.37
CA ILE A 16 22.09 14.54 -17.28
C ILE A 16 22.80 14.83 -15.94
N VAL A 17 22.93 16.11 -15.62
CA VAL A 17 23.37 16.51 -14.28
C VAL A 17 22.23 16.24 -13.29
N PRO A 18 22.44 15.40 -12.27
CA PRO A 18 21.44 15.25 -11.22
C PRO A 18 21.11 16.63 -10.64
N PRO A 19 19.83 16.96 -10.38
CA PRO A 19 19.49 18.22 -9.76
C PRO A 19 20.23 18.35 -8.44
N ALA A 20 20.74 19.56 -8.18
CA ALA A 20 21.46 19.86 -6.95
C ALA A 20 20.61 19.42 -5.74
N PRO A 21 21.26 18.88 -4.69
CA PRO A 21 20.54 18.48 -3.47
C PRO A 21 19.77 19.67 -2.92
N GLY A 22 18.42 19.62 -2.94
CA GLY A 22 17.54 20.67 -2.45
C GLY A 22 16.48 21.19 -3.43
N ALA A 23 16.52 20.89 -4.72
CA ALA A 23 15.49 21.29 -5.67
C ALA A 23 14.38 20.21 -5.77
N GLY A 24 13.69 19.93 -4.67
CA GLY A 24 12.60 18.95 -4.62
C GLY A 24 11.29 19.59 -5.11
N ARG A 25 10.78 19.17 -6.26
CA ARG A 25 9.32 19.19 -6.52
C ARG A 25 8.69 18.11 -5.65
N GLY A 26 7.65 18.45 -4.91
CA GLY A 26 6.96 17.57 -3.96
C GLY A 26 6.40 16.30 -4.64
N GLY A 27 7.15 15.26 -4.53
CA GLY A 27 6.81 13.87 -4.80
C GLY A 27 7.90 13.08 -4.12
N GLY A 28 7.58 12.22 -3.13
CA GLY A 28 8.44 11.49 -2.21
C GLY A 28 9.85 11.15 -2.65
N GLY A 29 10.71 12.16 -2.77
CA GLY A 29 12.09 12.03 -3.14
C GLY A 29 12.94 11.66 -1.92
N ALA A 30 13.79 10.66 -2.05
CA ALA A 30 14.84 10.33 -1.11
C ALA A 30 15.84 11.52 -1.00
N GLY A 31 15.49 12.52 -0.20
CA GLY A 31 16.42 13.53 0.28
C GLY A 31 17.39 12.88 1.25
N GLY A 32 18.70 12.99 1.00
CA GLY A 32 19.78 12.40 1.81
C GLY A 32 20.04 13.11 3.15
N GLY A 33 19.00 13.55 3.86
CA GLY A 33 19.04 13.84 5.29
C GLY A 33 18.79 12.55 6.07
N ALA A 34 19.41 12.35 7.22
CA ALA A 34 19.11 11.25 8.11
C ALA A 34 17.59 11.26 8.36
N ALA A 35 16.89 10.32 7.71
CA ALA A 35 15.45 10.20 7.86
C ALA A 35 15.15 10.00 9.36
N ALA A 36 14.15 10.72 9.89
CA ALA A 36 13.68 10.49 11.23
C ALA A 36 13.45 8.99 11.44
N PRO A 37 13.82 8.45 12.61
CA PRO A 37 13.65 7.02 12.86
C PRO A 37 12.19 6.64 12.63
N ILE A 38 11.98 5.59 11.83
CA ILE A 38 10.65 5.04 11.60
C ILE A 38 10.13 4.51 12.93
N GLN A 39 8.94 4.89 13.30
CA GLN A 39 8.28 4.47 14.54
C GLN A 39 6.94 3.81 14.22
N ALA A 40 6.57 2.85 15.05
CA ALA A 40 5.24 2.23 14.98
C ALA A 40 4.41 2.63 16.19
N THR A 41 3.17 3.01 15.95
CA THR A 41 2.18 3.31 16.99
C THR A 41 1.18 2.17 17.06
N LYS A 42 0.91 1.65 18.25
CA LYS A 42 -0.15 0.66 18.46
C LYS A 42 -1.51 1.36 18.29
N ILE A 43 -2.31 0.89 17.33
CA ILE A 43 -3.61 1.49 16.97
C ILE A 43 -4.80 0.60 17.35
N ALA A 44 -4.56 -0.69 17.54
CA ALA A 44 -5.50 -1.66 18.08
C ALA A 44 -4.71 -2.81 18.72
N ASP A 45 -5.40 -3.75 19.40
CA ASP A 45 -4.72 -4.93 19.89
C ASP A 45 -4.15 -5.72 18.72
N HIS A 46 -2.87 -6.10 18.83
CA HIS A 46 -2.13 -6.82 17.80
C HIS A 46 -1.97 -6.07 16.46
N VAL A 47 -2.18 -4.73 16.45
CA VAL A 47 -2.06 -3.91 15.24
C VAL A 47 -1.26 -2.64 15.51
N TRP A 48 -0.23 -2.41 14.68
CA TRP A 48 0.60 -1.20 14.71
C TRP A 48 0.60 -0.50 13.36
N TYR A 49 0.71 0.81 13.40
CA TYR A 49 0.80 1.66 12.20
C TYR A 49 2.13 2.42 12.17
N SER A 50 2.73 2.49 11.00
CA SER A 50 3.97 3.21 10.72
C SER A 50 3.88 3.96 9.40
N GLY A 51 3.12 5.06 9.37
CA GLY A 51 3.00 5.98 8.23
C GLY A 51 2.91 5.30 6.85
N GLY A 52 1.75 4.84 6.44
CA GLY A 52 1.52 4.13 5.17
C GLY A 52 1.77 2.62 5.21
N SER A 53 2.19 2.06 6.35
CA SER A 53 2.31 0.60 6.51
C SER A 53 1.70 0.16 7.83
N THR A 54 0.96 -0.94 7.80
CA THR A 54 0.30 -1.51 8.99
C THR A 54 0.87 -2.90 9.28
N MET A 55 1.12 -3.21 10.54
CA MET A 55 1.65 -4.50 10.98
C MET A 55 0.63 -5.22 11.83
N PHE A 56 0.36 -6.47 11.49
CA PHE A 56 -0.52 -7.39 12.21
C PHE A 56 0.32 -8.44 12.91
N GLU A 57 0.11 -8.61 14.21
CA GLU A 57 0.76 -9.66 15.00
C GLU A 57 -0.06 -10.94 14.96
N PHE A 58 0.62 -12.06 14.77
CA PHE A 58 0.12 -13.43 14.87
C PHE A 58 0.88 -14.19 15.97
N ASP A 59 0.57 -15.46 16.20
CA ASP A 59 1.17 -16.25 17.29
C ASP A 59 2.69 -16.29 17.22
N ASP A 60 3.27 -16.47 16.03
CA ASP A 60 4.70 -16.69 15.81
C ASP A 60 5.37 -15.66 14.87
N HIS A 61 4.60 -14.78 14.23
CA HIS A 61 5.12 -13.83 13.24
C HIS A 61 4.35 -12.52 13.18
N LEU A 62 4.85 -11.63 12.32
CA LEU A 62 4.19 -10.40 11.89
C LEU A 62 3.91 -10.47 10.39
N THR A 63 2.76 -9.90 9.98
CA THR A 63 2.41 -9.62 8.60
C THR A 63 2.30 -8.11 8.43
N MET A 64 2.88 -7.55 7.38
CA MET A 64 2.78 -6.13 7.06
C MET A 64 1.82 -5.90 5.90
N PHE A 65 1.04 -4.84 5.97
CA PHE A 65 0.25 -4.32 4.86
C PHE A 65 0.98 -3.10 4.29
N GLU A 66 1.29 -3.12 3.01
CA GLU A 66 1.96 -2.15 2.17
C GLU A 66 3.49 -2.09 2.23
N ALA A 67 4.07 -2.15 1.01
CA ALA A 67 5.50 -1.88 0.74
C ALA A 67 5.73 -0.39 0.40
N TYR A 68 5.00 0.50 1.08
CA TYR A 68 4.95 1.93 0.81
C TYR A 68 6.33 2.60 0.92
N GLY A 69 6.65 3.47 -0.03
CA GLY A 69 7.77 4.40 0.06
C GLY A 69 9.15 3.88 -0.37
N GLY A 70 9.25 2.71 -1.01
CA GLY A 70 10.46 2.25 -1.68
C GLY A 70 11.43 1.42 -0.81
N ASP A 71 12.56 1.05 -1.44
CA ASP A 71 13.52 0.04 -0.96
C ASP A 71 14.06 0.35 0.45
N ALA A 72 14.67 1.52 0.64
CA ALA A 72 15.28 1.90 1.91
C ALA A 72 14.26 1.94 3.07
N ARG A 73 13.04 2.43 2.77
CA ARG A 73 11.98 2.49 3.77
C ARG A 73 11.51 1.08 4.16
N VAL A 74 11.32 0.18 3.21
CA VAL A 74 10.88 -1.19 3.52
C VAL A 74 11.95 -1.95 4.28
N GLN A 75 13.25 -1.78 3.99
CA GLN A 75 14.32 -2.33 4.81
C GLN A 75 14.26 -1.83 6.27
N ALA A 76 13.99 -0.54 6.46
CA ALA A 76 13.83 0.04 7.79
C ALA A 76 12.56 -0.48 8.50
N LEU A 77 11.44 -0.67 7.77
CA LEU A 77 10.22 -1.27 8.31
C LEU A 77 10.42 -2.73 8.71
N VAL A 78 11.16 -3.52 7.93
CA VAL A 78 11.54 -4.90 8.30
C VAL A 78 12.35 -4.92 9.59
N THR A 79 13.31 -4.01 9.72
CA THR A 79 14.12 -3.88 10.94
C THR A 79 13.25 -3.49 12.14
N LEU A 80 12.39 -2.49 11.99
CA LEU A 80 11.44 -2.06 13.02
C LEU A 80 10.53 -3.21 13.46
N ALA A 81 9.87 -3.88 12.49
CA ALA A 81 8.94 -4.96 12.76
C ALA A 81 9.61 -6.13 13.51
N ASN A 82 10.83 -6.49 13.14
CA ASN A 82 11.60 -7.55 13.80
C ASN A 82 12.00 -7.21 15.25
N GLY A 83 11.91 -5.95 15.64
CA GLY A 83 12.13 -5.50 17.02
C GLY A 83 10.83 -5.15 17.77
N LEU A 84 9.69 -5.16 17.10
CA LEU A 84 8.42 -4.66 17.64
C LEU A 84 7.83 -5.58 18.71
N VAL A 85 7.85 -6.89 18.45
CA VAL A 85 7.34 -7.90 19.37
C VAL A 85 8.44 -8.95 19.63
N PRO A 86 8.86 -9.16 20.90
CA PRO A 86 9.91 -10.12 21.21
C PRO A 86 9.62 -11.52 20.67
N GLY A 87 10.61 -12.11 19.98
CA GLY A 87 10.53 -13.47 19.44
C GLY A 87 9.75 -13.61 18.13
N LYS A 88 9.10 -12.57 17.63
CA LYS A 88 8.35 -12.59 16.36
C LYS A 88 9.08 -11.82 15.27
N ARG A 89 9.01 -12.33 14.06
CA ARG A 89 9.61 -11.68 12.87
C ARG A 89 8.57 -11.36 11.83
N LEU A 90 8.85 -10.34 11.04
CA LEU A 90 8.08 -10.07 9.82
C LEU A 90 8.39 -11.15 8.79
N THR A 91 7.36 -11.86 8.33
CA THR A 91 7.50 -12.97 7.37
C THR A 91 6.62 -12.80 6.13
N GLN A 92 5.61 -11.95 6.20
CA GLN A 92 4.64 -11.76 5.13
C GLN A 92 4.41 -10.27 4.86
N LEU A 93 4.10 -9.96 3.59
CA LEU A 93 3.75 -8.63 3.11
C LEU A 93 2.48 -8.71 2.26
N ILE A 94 1.44 -8.02 2.67
CA ILE A 94 0.26 -7.78 1.86
C ILE A 94 0.52 -6.51 1.04
N VAL A 95 0.40 -6.60 -0.28
CA VAL A 95 0.46 -5.44 -1.18
C VAL A 95 -0.94 -5.22 -1.73
N SER A 96 -1.53 -4.06 -1.45
CA SER A 96 -2.90 -3.75 -1.85
C SER A 96 -3.05 -3.83 -3.36
N HIS A 97 -2.12 -3.24 -4.10
CA HIS A 97 -2.10 -3.23 -5.55
C HIS A 97 -0.71 -2.85 -6.12
N HIS A 98 -0.57 -2.84 -7.44
CA HIS A 98 0.73 -2.72 -8.10
C HIS A 98 1.18 -1.28 -8.40
N HIS A 99 0.43 -0.24 -8.02
CA HIS A 99 0.91 1.14 -8.22
C HIS A 99 2.23 1.37 -7.50
N PHE A 100 3.03 2.27 -8.07
CA PHE A 100 4.42 2.47 -7.66
C PHE A 100 4.58 2.79 -6.17
N ASP A 101 3.77 3.68 -5.63
CA ASP A 101 3.86 4.11 -4.24
C ASP A 101 3.48 3.00 -3.23
N HIS A 102 2.68 2.00 -3.64
CA HIS A 102 2.32 0.83 -2.85
C HIS A 102 3.28 -0.35 -3.02
N SER A 103 3.94 -0.44 -4.16
CA SER A 103 4.76 -1.59 -4.55
C SER A 103 6.26 -1.29 -4.67
N ALA A 104 6.69 -0.03 -4.55
CA ALA A 104 8.08 0.38 -4.74
C ALA A 104 9.08 -0.37 -3.84
N GLY A 105 8.66 -0.83 -2.67
CA GLY A 105 9.49 -1.60 -1.75
C GLY A 105 9.37 -3.12 -1.88
N VAL A 106 8.61 -3.64 -2.85
CA VAL A 106 8.42 -5.10 -3.04
C VAL A 106 9.74 -5.83 -3.20
N ARG A 107 10.68 -5.28 -3.97
CA ARG A 107 12.00 -5.90 -4.17
C ARG A 107 12.80 -6.01 -2.88
N ALA A 108 12.73 -4.99 -1.99
CA ALA A 108 13.35 -5.05 -0.67
C ALA A 108 12.70 -6.12 0.24
N ALA A 109 11.38 -6.23 0.18
CA ALA A 109 10.64 -7.26 0.92
C ALA A 109 11.02 -8.69 0.48
N VAL A 110 11.13 -8.91 -0.85
CA VAL A 110 11.58 -10.20 -1.39
C VAL A 110 13.03 -10.48 -0.99
N ALA A 111 13.92 -9.50 -1.04
CA ALA A 111 15.30 -9.63 -0.57
C ALA A 111 15.39 -10.00 0.93
N ALA A 112 14.44 -9.53 1.74
CA ALA A 112 14.30 -9.90 3.15
C ALA A 112 13.64 -11.28 3.36
N GLY A 113 13.26 -11.98 2.28
CA GLY A 113 12.69 -13.32 2.32
C GLY A 113 11.20 -13.37 2.63
N LEU A 114 10.50 -12.22 2.58
CA LEU A 114 9.06 -12.15 2.85
C LEU A 114 8.25 -12.86 1.77
N THR A 115 7.13 -13.43 2.18
CA THR A 115 6.10 -13.95 1.28
C THR A 115 5.13 -12.82 0.93
N LEU A 116 4.94 -12.52 -0.35
CA LEU A 116 3.96 -11.55 -0.82
C LEU A 116 2.57 -12.15 -0.85
N ILE A 117 1.60 -11.37 -0.42
CA ILE A 117 0.17 -11.67 -0.51
C ILE A 117 -0.47 -10.52 -1.29
N SER A 118 -1.14 -10.81 -2.38
CA SER A 118 -1.85 -9.80 -3.16
C SER A 118 -2.91 -10.44 -4.06
N ARG A 119 -3.74 -9.61 -4.69
CA ARG A 119 -4.68 -10.09 -5.71
C ARG A 119 -3.94 -10.90 -6.78
N ARG A 120 -4.52 -12.02 -7.21
CA ARG A 120 -3.92 -12.93 -8.22
C ARG A 120 -3.50 -12.19 -9.49
N GLY A 121 -4.28 -11.22 -9.95
CA GLY A 121 -3.95 -10.44 -11.15
C GLY A 121 -2.64 -9.67 -11.07
N ASN A 122 -2.17 -9.35 -9.86
CA ASN A 122 -0.88 -8.67 -9.66
C ASN A 122 0.34 -9.61 -9.73
N GLU A 123 0.15 -10.93 -9.71
CA GLU A 123 1.25 -11.91 -9.64
C GLU A 123 2.24 -11.74 -10.81
N GLY A 124 1.73 -11.56 -12.03
CA GLY A 124 2.56 -11.41 -13.23
C GLY A 124 3.49 -10.19 -13.13
N ILE A 125 2.97 -9.06 -12.70
CA ILE A 125 3.73 -7.82 -12.51
C ILE A 125 4.80 -8.00 -11.43
N PHE A 126 4.46 -8.58 -10.28
CA PHE A 126 5.44 -8.77 -9.19
C PHE A 126 6.53 -9.78 -9.56
N ARG A 127 6.19 -10.84 -10.31
CA ARG A 127 7.19 -11.76 -10.86
C ARG A 127 8.13 -11.06 -11.83
N GLU A 128 7.62 -10.22 -12.72
CA GLU A 128 8.44 -9.45 -13.64
C GLU A 128 9.34 -8.46 -12.87
N MET A 129 8.78 -7.67 -11.94
CA MET A 129 9.55 -6.72 -11.13
C MET A 129 10.70 -7.39 -10.37
N THR A 130 10.45 -8.56 -9.78
CA THR A 130 11.44 -9.24 -8.93
C THR A 130 12.44 -10.06 -9.71
N SER A 131 12.13 -10.47 -10.93
CA SER A 131 13.06 -11.19 -11.81
C SER A 131 14.06 -10.29 -12.54
N ARG A 132 13.77 -8.99 -12.65
CA ARG A 132 14.66 -8.05 -13.36
C ARG A 132 15.95 -7.81 -12.58
N PRO A 133 17.12 -7.97 -13.20
CA PRO A 133 18.39 -7.64 -12.57
C PRO A 133 18.55 -6.12 -12.42
N ALA A 134 19.03 -5.67 -11.28
CA ALA A 134 19.40 -4.27 -11.03
C ALA A 134 20.93 -4.12 -11.16
N MET A 135 21.47 -4.28 -12.37
CA MET A 135 22.92 -4.42 -12.58
C MET A 135 23.71 -3.13 -12.38
N GLN A 136 23.17 -1.99 -12.82
CA GLN A 136 23.88 -0.70 -12.75
C GLN A 136 23.73 -0.05 -11.37
N PHE A 137 22.57 -0.16 -10.77
CA PHE A 137 22.25 0.39 -9.45
C PHE A 137 21.63 -0.72 -8.59
N PRO A 138 22.43 -1.63 -8.03
CA PRO A 138 21.92 -2.76 -7.28
C PRO A 138 21.12 -2.32 -6.06
N ASP A 139 19.83 -2.63 -6.05
CA ASP A 139 18.97 -2.52 -4.89
C ASP A 139 19.17 -3.70 -3.90
N ALA A 140 18.33 -3.83 -2.89
CA ALA A 140 18.43 -4.90 -1.91
C ALA A 140 18.35 -6.28 -2.58
N LEU A 141 17.40 -6.47 -3.51
CA LEU A 141 17.23 -7.74 -4.23
C LEU A 141 18.36 -8.02 -5.23
N GLY A 142 18.89 -6.98 -5.88
CA GLY A 142 20.06 -7.11 -6.75
C GLY A 142 21.31 -7.54 -5.99
N ARG A 143 21.48 -7.10 -4.74
CA ARG A 143 22.59 -7.50 -3.85
C ARG A 143 22.37 -8.86 -3.16
N ASN A 144 21.13 -9.24 -2.89
CA ASN A 144 20.75 -10.49 -2.23
C ASN A 144 19.57 -11.14 -2.96
N PRO A 145 19.81 -11.79 -4.11
CA PRO A 145 18.76 -12.40 -4.91
C PRO A 145 18.01 -13.47 -4.15
N GLN A 146 16.69 -13.36 -4.13
CA GLN A 146 15.76 -14.32 -3.54
C GLN A 146 14.61 -14.60 -4.51
N PRO A 147 14.07 -15.82 -4.52
CA PRO A 147 12.88 -16.11 -5.30
C PRO A 147 11.64 -15.44 -4.70
N LEU A 148 10.75 -14.95 -5.56
CA LEU A 148 9.44 -14.48 -5.13
C LEU A 148 8.62 -15.66 -4.59
N LYS A 149 8.21 -15.57 -3.33
CA LYS A 149 7.15 -16.39 -2.73
C LYS A 149 5.86 -15.58 -2.80
N PHE A 150 4.80 -16.16 -3.34
CA PHE A 150 3.55 -15.45 -3.58
C PHE A 150 2.34 -16.28 -3.16
N ILE A 151 1.44 -15.68 -2.39
CA ILE A 151 0.15 -16.22 -2.00
C ILE A 151 -0.92 -15.38 -2.70
N PRO A 152 -1.64 -15.94 -3.67
CA PRO A 152 -2.68 -15.20 -4.38
C PRO A 152 -3.95 -15.07 -3.55
N VAL A 153 -4.56 -13.89 -3.60
CA VAL A 153 -5.93 -13.66 -3.14
C VAL A 153 -6.84 -13.71 -4.36
N ASP A 154 -7.75 -14.68 -4.43
CA ASP A 154 -8.75 -14.77 -5.51
C ASP A 154 -9.94 -13.86 -5.23
N ASP A 155 -10.66 -14.11 -4.17
CA ASP A 155 -11.74 -13.27 -3.68
C ASP A 155 -11.55 -12.90 -2.21
N HIS A 156 -11.18 -13.88 -1.40
CA HIS A 156 -10.98 -13.75 0.02
C HIS A 156 -9.85 -14.69 0.50
N LEU A 157 -9.00 -14.18 1.35
CA LEU A 157 -7.99 -14.95 2.08
C LEU A 157 -8.09 -14.58 3.57
N LYS A 158 -8.21 -15.57 4.42
CA LYS A 158 -8.21 -15.39 5.87
C LYS A 158 -6.87 -15.80 6.46
N LEU A 159 -6.20 -14.89 7.15
CA LEU A 159 -5.09 -15.18 8.04
C LEU A 159 -5.64 -15.24 9.46
N LYS A 160 -5.47 -16.37 10.14
CA LYS A 160 -6.02 -16.56 11.49
C LYS A 160 -5.20 -17.54 12.30
N ASP A 161 -4.98 -17.20 13.56
CA ASP A 161 -4.42 -18.09 14.60
C ASP A 161 -5.06 -17.78 15.98
N GLY A 162 -4.37 -18.09 17.07
CA GLY A 162 -4.84 -17.82 18.43
C GLY A 162 -4.78 -16.34 18.83
N THR A 163 -3.90 -15.57 18.20
CA THR A 163 -3.65 -14.16 18.53
C THR A 163 -4.53 -13.21 17.71
N ASN A 164 -4.66 -13.45 16.39
CA ASN A 164 -5.32 -12.49 15.50
C ASN A 164 -6.11 -13.16 14.39
N GLU A 165 -7.01 -12.38 13.79
CA GLU A 165 -7.72 -12.70 12.57
C GLU A 165 -7.68 -11.48 11.66
N VAL A 166 -7.19 -11.67 10.43
CA VAL A 166 -7.16 -10.66 9.37
C VAL A 166 -7.77 -11.26 8.11
N ASP A 167 -8.87 -10.68 7.67
CA ASP A 167 -9.53 -11.04 6.42
C ASP A 167 -9.03 -10.13 5.30
N ILE A 168 -8.51 -10.71 4.23
CA ILE A 168 -8.01 -9.98 3.05
C ILE A 168 -9.01 -10.21 1.93
N TYR A 169 -9.64 -9.13 1.44
CA TYR A 169 -10.67 -9.19 0.42
C TYR A 169 -10.23 -8.52 -0.87
N HIS A 170 -10.62 -9.12 -2.00
CA HIS A 170 -10.58 -8.46 -3.29
C HIS A 170 -11.57 -7.30 -3.33
N VAL A 171 -11.12 -6.16 -3.85
CA VAL A 171 -11.97 -4.97 -4.05
C VAL A 171 -12.77 -5.13 -5.33
N ILE A 172 -14.09 -5.18 -5.21
CA ILE A 172 -15.01 -5.34 -6.33
C ILE A 172 -15.50 -3.99 -6.82
N GLY A 173 -15.55 -3.81 -8.15
CA GLY A 173 -16.19 -2.66 -8.78
C GLY A 173 -15.49 -1.32 -8.56
N ASN A 174 -14.16 -1.33 -8.32
CA ASN A 174 -13.40 -0.10 -8.14
C ASN A 174 -12.92 0.47 -9.47
N ASN A 175 -13.14 1.77 -9.68
CA ASN A 175 -12.73 2.46 -10.91
C ASN A 175 -11.24 2.82 -10.94
N HIS A 176 -10.58 2.82 -9.77
CA HIS A 176 -9.16 3.09 -9.67
C HIS A 176 -8.36 1.88 -10.12
N MET A 177 -8.79 0.67 -9.75
CA MET A 177 -8.01 -0.54 -9.98
C MET A 177 -8.83 -1.83 -9.90
N ALA A 178 -8.63 -2.72 -10.87
CA ALA A 178 -9.32 -4.02 -10.93
C ALA A 178 -8.76 -5.04 -9.92
N ASP A 179 -7.45 -5.01 -9.65
CA ASP A 179 -6.74 -6.03 -8.88
C ASP A 179 -6.22 -5.46 -7.55
N ALA A 180 -7.11 -4.83 -6.75
CA ALA A 180 -6.79 -4.37 -5.41
C ALA A 180 -7.32 -5.30 -4.32
N VAL A 181 -6.67 -5.26 -3.14
CA VAL A 181 -7.13 -5.90 -1.92
C VAL A 181 -7.15 -4.89 -0.76
N PHE A 182 -8.04 -5.13 0.20
CA PHE A 182 -8.02 -4.48 1.50
C PHE A 182 -7.99 -5.53 2.60
N ALA A 183 -7.57 -5.13 3.80
CA ALA A 183 -7.56 -5.99 4.98
C ALA A 183 -8.60 -5.51 6.00
N HIS A 184 -9.29 -6.44 6.63
CA HIS A 184 -10.22 -6.20 7.73
C HIS A 184 -9.80 -6.97 8.97
N VAL A 185 -9.79 -6.30 10.11
CA VAL A 185 -9.51 -6.88 11.43
C VAL A 185 -10.82 -6.94 12.22
N PRO A 186 -11.51 -8.08 12.26
CA PRO A 186 -12.86 -8.19 12.88
C PRO A 186 -12.89 -7.76 14.35
N ALA A 187 -11.87 -8.15 15.12
CA ALA A 187 -11.80 -7.88 16.56
C ALA A 187 -11.85 -6.40 16.91
N SER A 188 -11.24 -5.54 16.08
CA SER A 188 -11.23 -4.08 16.25
C SER A 188 -12.18 -3.34 15.32
N SER A 189 -12.87 -4.05 14.41
CA SER A 189 -13.69 -3.46 13.34
C SER A 189 -12.89 -2.42 12.54
N LEU A 190 -11.60 -2.69 12.32
CA LEU A 190 -10.67 -1.86 11.56
C LEU A 190 -10.59 -2.34 10.12
N LEU A 191 -10.72 -1.43 9.17
CA LEU A 191 -10.43 -1.68 7.76
C LEU A 191 -9.14 -0.94 7.38
N VAL A 192 -8.20 -1.66 6.77
CA VAL A 192 -6.93 -1.13 6.26
C VAL A 192 -6.92 -1.28 4.74
N GLU A 193 -6.67 -0.20 4.03
CA GLU A 193 -6.81 -0.16 2.58
C GLU A 193 -5.74 0.69 1.89
N GLY A 194 -5.56 0.46 0.59
CA GLY A 194 -4.67 1.24 -0.25
C GLY A 194 -5.30 2.56 -0.67
N ASP A 195 -5.90 2.58 -1.86
CA ASP A 195 -6.43 3.78 -2.51
C ASP A 195 -7.95 3.77 -2.65
N LEU A 196 -8.67 3.14 -1.71
CA LEU A 196 -10.14 3.18 -1.69
C LEU A 196 -10.66 4.51 -1.17
N THR A 197 -9.92 5.12 -0.24
CA THR A 197 -10.18 6.46 0.29
C THR A 197 -8.88 7.23 0.47
N THR A 198 -8.97 8.55 0.60
CA THR A 198 -7.84 9.38 1.00
C THR A 198 -8.26 10.33 2.10
N GLN A 199 -7.37 10.69 2.98
CA GLN A 199 -7.68 11.61 4.09
C GLN A 199 -8.07 13.02 3.61
N ASN A 200 -7.64 13.42 2.41
CA ASN A 200 -7.98 14.71 1.82
C ASN A 200 -9.32 14.70 1.05
N TRP A 201 -9.93 13.55 0.88
CA TRP A 201 -11.23 13.36 0.20
C TRP A 201 -11.29 13.82 -1.26
N ASP A 202 -10.16 14.18 -1.87
CA ASP A 202 -10.10 14.67 -3.26
C ASP A 202 -10.54 13.60 -4.27
N TYR A 203 -10.41 12.32 -3.89
CA TYR A 203 -10.74 11.15 -4.70
C TYR A 203 -11.93 10.34 -4.17
N ALA A 204 -12.79 10.96 -3.35
CA ALA A 204 -13.98 10.27 -2.83
C ALA A 204 -14.99 9.86 -3.92
N TRP A 205 -14.79 10.30 -5.18
CA TRP A 205 -15.61 9.89 -6.32
C TRP A 205 -15.56 8.38 -6.63
N TRP A 206 -14.53 7.66 -6.23
CA TRP A 206 -14.50 6.20 -6.29
C TRP A 206 -14.88 5.52 -4.96
N GLY A 207 -15.15 6.31 -3.93
CA GLY A 207 -15.51 5.81 -2.60
C GLY A 207 -16.83 5.04 -2.54
N GLY A 208 -17.67 5.14 -3.57
CA GLY A 208 -18.86 4.31 -3.69
C GLY A 208 -18.52 2.82 -3.63
N SER A 209 -17.48 2.39 -4.35
CA SER A 209 -17.04 0.99 -4.32
C SER A 209 -16.53 0.55 -2.94
N TYR A 210 -15.97 1.46 -2.15
CA TYR A 210 -15.59 1.17 -0.77
C TYR A 210 -16.81 0.78 0.08
N MET A 211 -17.88 1.56 0.01
CA MET A 211 -19.13 1.26 0.73
C MET A 211 -19.80 0.00 0.21
N ASP A 212 -19.85 -0.18 -1.11
CA ASP A 212 -20.40 -1.38 -1.75
C ASP A 212 -19.66 -2.65 -1.31
N ASN A 213 -18.33 -2.60 -1.17
CA ASN A 213 -17.55 -3.73 -0.68
C ASN A 213 -17.85 -4.06 0.79
N ILE A 214 -18.00 -3.07 1.67
CA ILE A 214 -18.37 -3.26 3.07
C ILE A 214 -19.74 -3.96 3.17
N GLU A 215 -20.72 -3.47 2.40
CA GLU A 215 -22.07 -4.03 2.38
C GLU A 215 -22.09 -5.45 1.79
N PHE A 216 -21.47 -5.64 0.63
CA PHE A 216 -21.38 -6.94 -0.03
C PHE A 216 -20.71 -8.01 0.84
N ARG A 217 -19.61 -7.66 1.52
CA ARG A 217 -18.87 -8.54 2.42
C ARG A 217 -19.57 -8.71 3.78
N LYS A 218 -20.59 -7.89 4.09
CA LYS A 218 -21.30 -7.85 5.37
C LYS A 218 -20.36 -7.71 6.56
N ILE A 219 -19.30 -6.92 6.39
CA ILE A 219 -18.33 -6.67 7.44
C ILE A 219 -18.70 -5.43 8.24
N LYS A 220 -18.36 -5.47 9.54
CA LYS A 220 -18.54 -4.32 10.42
C LYS A 220 -17.25 -3.48 10.43
N VAL A 221 -17.34 -2.24 9.98
CA VAL A 221 -16.24 -1.29 10.03
C VAL A 221 -16.62 -0.13 10.94
N VAL A 222 -15.73 0.24 11.86
CA VAL A 222 -15.85 1.41 12.74
C VAL A 222 -14.76 2.40 12.41
N THR A 223 -13.58 1.90 12.09
CA THR A 223 -12.38 2.71 11.84
C THR A 223 -11.79 2.32 10.48
N ASN A 224 -11.43 3.33 9.69
CA ASN A 224 -10.68 3.17 8.44
C ASN A 224 -9.24 3.62 8.62
N LEU A 225 -8.32 2.95 7.95
CA LEU A 225 -6.91 3.33 7.83
C LEU A 225 -6.48 3.23 6.38
N ALA A 226 -6.47 4.37 5.70
CA ALA A 226 -5.90 4.48 4.37
C ALA A 226 -4.37 4.59 4.43
N VAL A 227 -3.69 4.01 3.45
CA VAL A 227 -2.21 4.10 3.34
C VAL A 227 -1.75 5.55 3.27
N HIS A 228 -2.51 6.41 2.59
CA HIS A 228 -2.23 7.84 2.46
C HIS A 228 -2.75 8.70 3.63
N ALA A 229 -3.24 8.08 4.72
CA ALA A 229 -3.63 8.80 5.93
C ALA A 229 -2.46 8.92 6.91
N THR A 230 -2.53 9.88 7.81
CA THR A 230 -1.55 10.05 8.90
C THR A 230 -1.91 9.26 10.15
N GLN A 231 -3.18 8.86 10.27
CA GLN A 231 -3.74 8.13 11.40
C GLN A 231 -5.06 7.46 11.00
N PRO A 232 -5.54 6.47 11.76
CA PRO A 232 -6.90 5.93 11.60
C PRO A 232 -7.96 7.01 11.81
N PHE A 233 -9.07 6.90 11.09
CA PHE A 233 -10.19 7.82 11.20
C PHE A 233 -11.55 7.08 11.19
N PRO A 234 -12.61 7.66 11.79
CA PRO A 234 -13.92 7.02 11.86
C PRO A 234 -14.52 6.80 10.46
N ILE A 235 -15.16 5.65 10.24
CA ILE A 235 -15.88 5.38 8.99
C ILE A 235 -16.95 6.44 8.69
N ALA A 236 -17.53 7.07 9.69
CA ALA A 236 -18.51 8.14 9.52
C ALA A 236 -17.97 9.33 8.72
N GLU A 237 -16.66 9.61 8.81
CA GLU A 237 -16.01 10.65 8.00
C GLU A 237 -15.96 10.26 6.53
N VAL A 238 -15.68 8.97 6.23
CA VAL A 238 -15.70 8.42 4.86
C VAL A 238 -17.09 8.55 4.25
N VAL A 239 -18.11 8.09 4.99
CA VAL A 239 -19.53 8.16 4.54
C VAL A 239 -19.92 9.59 4.25
N THR A 240 -19.61 10.52 5.17
CA THR A 240 -19.93 11.95 5.00
C THR A 240 -19.25 12.54 3.75
N ALA A 241 -17.99 12.19 3.49
CA ALA A 241 -17.25 12.68 2.33
C ALA A 241 -17.85 12.15 1.01
N ILE A 242 -18.18 10.85 0.97
CA ILE A 242 -18.81 10.23 -0.21
C ILE A 242 -20.19 10.85 -0.49
N GLU A 243 -21.03 10.97 0.54
CA GLU A 243 -22.36 11.59 0.39
C GLU A 243 -22.29 13.03 -0.10
N LYS A 244 -21.34 13.81 0.40
CA LYS A 244 -21.13 15.19 -0.04
C LYS A 244 -20.76 15.26 -1.52
N GLN A 245 -19.94 14.36 -2.02
CA GLN A 245 -19.60 14.32 -3.44
C GLN A 245 -20.75 13.88 -4.32
N VAL A 246 -21.53 12.88 -3.92
CA VAL A 246 -22.73 12.45 -4.66
C VAL A 246 -23.73 13.58 -4.76
N ARG A 247 -24.01 14.30 -3.67
CA ARG A 247 -24.90 15.48 -3.68
C ARG A 247 -24.36 16.58 -4.59
N GLY A 248 -23.05 16.87 -4.53
CA GLY A 248 -22.41 17.86 -5.39
C GLY A 248 -22.54 17.52 -6.88
N ALA A 249 -22.41 16.25 -7.25
CA ALA A 249 -22.64 15.80 -8.62
C ALA A 249 -24.10 15.94 -9.06
N GLN A 250 -25.05 15.59 -8.20
CA GLN A 250 -26.49 15.77 -8.47
C GLN A 250 -26.86 17.25 -8.68
N ASP A 251 -26.31 18.14 -7.85
CA ASP A 251 -26.53 19.60 -7.98
C ASP A 251 -25.93 20.15 -9.27
N MET A 252 -24.78 19.66 -9.72
CA MET A 252 -24.20 20.06 -11.02
C MET A 252 -25.05 19.59 -12.19
N CYS A 253 -25.55 18.34 -12.15
CA CYS A 253 -26.44 17.81 -13.17
C CYS A 253 -27.78 18.62 -13.24
N ALA A 254 -28.34 18.96 -12.08
CA ALA A 254 -29.56 19.76 -12.01
C ALA A 254 -29.36 21.16 -12.59
N ARG A 255 -28.20 21.81 -12.33
CA ARG A 255 -27.88 23.14 -12.92
C ARG A 255 -27.62 23.09 -14.42
N ALA A 256 -27.04 21.97 -14.92
CA ALA A 256 -26.77 21.79 -16.35
C ALA A 256 -28.09 21.52 -17.16
N ALA A 257 -29.13 21.04 -16.48
CA ALA A 257 -30.43 20.73 -17.08
C ALA A 257 -31.43 21.90 -17.02
N ALA A 258 -31.11 22.97 -16.30
CA ALA A 258 -31.93 24.20 -16.16
C ALA A 258 -31.45 25.30 -17.10
#